data_036179a3196bc70e0d47bf0fc4c5ffdd
#
_entry.id   036179a3196bc70e0d47bf0fc4c5ffdd
#
_cell.length_a   1.000
_cell.length_b   1.000
_cell.length_c   1.000
_cell.angle_alpha   90.00
_cell.angle_beta   90.00
_cell.angle_gamma   90.00
#
_symmetry.space_group_name_H-M   'P 1'
#
loop_
_entity.id
_entity.type
_entity.pdbx_description
1 polymer ?
#
loop_
_entity_poly.entity_id
_entity_poly.type
_entity_poly.pdbx_seq_one_letter_code
_entity_poly.pdbx_strand_id
1 'polypeptide(L)'
;IELIIRGICCIIPELPGYTENIHVTSIVGRFLEHARIYQFGKTNPSYYISSSDLMSRNLNKRVEIACPILDTDICLMLQEILDIELKDNQKASFLQPDGSYCRKKIDTEEPFNSQEYFMEHSLHKPEISMHNKPNLFKEMISRLNKWLENK
;
A
#
# COMPACT_ATOMS: atom_id res chain seq x y z
N ILE A 1 -11.13 -4.59 -8.61
CA ILE A 1 -9.70 -4.39 -8.24
C ILE A 1 -9.47 -2.90 -8.18
N GLU A 2 -9.02 -2.40 -7.02
CA GLU A 2 -8.63 -1.01 -6.85
C GLU A 2 -7.11 -0.92 -6.93
N LEU A 3 -6.61 -0.01 -7.75
CA LEU A 3 -5.18 0.26 -7.91
C LEU A 3 -4.90 1.73 -7.64
N ILE A 4 -4.03 2.00 -6.67
CA ILE A 4 -3.50 3.34 -6.43
C ILE A 4 -2.11 3.38 -7.06
N ILE A 5 -1.97 4.08 -8.18
CA ILE A 5 -0.75 4.06 -8.99
C ILE A 5 -0.22 5.48 -9.16
N ARG A 6 0.99 5.70 -8.69
CA ARG A 6 1.75 6.91 -8.93
C ARG A 6 2.57 6.77 -10.22
N GLY A 7 2.37 7.69 -11.15
CA GLY A 7 3.15 7.74 -12.39
C GLY A 7 2.51 7.00 -13.55
N ILE A 8 3.33 6.38 -14.39
CA ILE A 8 2.88 5.74 -15.63
C ILE A 8 2.14 4.44 -15.31
N CYS A 9 0.91 4.31 -15.83
CA CYS A 9 0.12 3.09 -15.81
C CYS A 9 -0.07 2.59 -17.24
N CYS A 10 0.24 1.33 -17.49
CA CYS A 10 0.08 0.69 -18.79
C CYS A 10 -1.22 -0.14 -18.89
N ILE A 11 -2.04 -0.12 -17.83
CA ILE A 11 -3.34 -0.81 -17.82
C ILE A 11 -4.38 0.14 -18.43
N ILE A 12 -5.20 -0.39 -19.32
CA ILE A 12 -6.42 0.28 -19.76
C ILE A 12 -7.52 -0.19 -18.80
N PRO A 13 -8.05 0.67 -17.91
CA PRO A 13 -9.12 0.30 -17.00
C PRO A 13 -10.45 0.16 -17.74
N GLU A 14 -11.41 -0.54 -17.12
CA GLU A 14 -12.81 -0.61 -17.56
C GLU A 14 -13.01 -1.11 -18.99
N LEU A 15 -12.07 -1.88 -19.56
CA LEU A 15 -12.20 -2.50 -20.88
C LEU A 15 -13.11 -3.73 -20.79
N PRO A 16 -14.26 -3.74 -21.50
CA PRO A 16 -15.21 -4.85 -21.45
C PRO A 16 -14.58 -6.20 -21.81
N GLY A 17 -14.84 -7.22 -21.00
CA GLY A 17 -14.31 -8.57 -21.16
C GLY A 17 -12.86 -8.76 -20.69
N TYR A 18 -12.18 -7.72 -20.25
CA TYR A 18 -10.76 -7.78 -19.82
C TYR A 18 -10.51 -7.12 -18.48
N THR A 19 -10.84 -5.84 -18.35
CA THR A 19 -10.48 -5.01 -17.18
C THR A 19 -11.66 -4.20 -16.64
N GLU A 20 -12.88 -4.59 -16.93
CA GLU A 20 -14.10 -3.90 -16.48
C GLU A 20 -14.24 -3.74 -14.97
N ASN A 21 -13.52 -4.54 -14.21
CA ASN A 21 -13.50 -4.50 -12.75
C ASN A 21 -12.20 -3.92 -12.17
N ILE A 22 -11.41 -3.24 -12.99
CA ILE A 22 -10.16 -2.59 -12.57
C ILE A 22 -10.37 -1.08 -12.59
N HIS A 23 -10.20 -0.45 -11.41
CA HIS A 23 -10.22 1.00 -11.26
C HIS A 23 -8.81 1.47 -10.89
N VAL A 24 -8.36 2.54 -11.53
CA VAL A 24 -7.02 3.09 -11.31
C VAL A 24 -7.14 4.52 -10.82
N THR A 25 -6.63 4.75 -9.63
CA THR A 25 -6.55 6.06 -8.97
C THR A 25 -5.09 6.52 -8.91
N SER A 26 -4.84 7.80 -9.19
CA SER A 26 -3.54 8.43 -9.00
C SER A 26 -3.69 9.61 -8.05
N ILE A 27 -2.87 9.63 -6.99
CA ILE A 27 -2.83 10.72 -6.01
C ILE A 27 -1.54 11.51 -6.24
N VAL A 28 -1.70 12.80 -6.58
CA VAL A 28 -0.58 13.73 -6.76
C VAL A 28 -0.78 14.92 -5.84
N GLY A 29 0.00 14.96 -4.78
CA GLY A 29 -0.08 15.98 -3.74
C GLY A 29 1.27 16.57 -3.37
N ARG A 30 1.38 17.03 -2.13
CA ARG A 30 2.60 17.64 -1.57
C ARG A 30 3.74 16.63 -1.44
N PHE A 31 3.42 15.39 -1.09
CA PHE A 31 4.38 14.31 -0.89
C PHE A 31 4.32 13.30 -2.02
N LEU A 32 5.45 12.62 -2.22
CA LEU A 32 5.54 11.53 -3.15
C LEU A 32 4.96 10.26 -2.50
N GLU A 33 3.89 9.74 -3.08
CA GLU A 33 3.38 8.42 -2.69
C GLU A 33 4.36 7.34 -3.14
N HIS A 34 4.99 6.66 -2.17
CA HIS A 34 6.05 5.68 -2.43
C HIS A 34 5.84 4.37 -1.68
N ALA A 35 4.72 4.22 -1.01
CA ALA A 35 4.33 2.96 -0.39
C ALA A 35 4.04 1.90 -1.46
N ARG A 36 4.41 0.65 -1.19
CA ARG A 36 4.03 -0.51 -2.00
C ARG A 36 3.35 -1.49 -1.07
N ILE A 37 2.05 -1.32 -0.96
CA ILE A 37 1.17 -2.12 -0.12
C ILE A 37 0.28 -2.93 -1.05
N TYR A 38 0.13 -4.21 -0.75
CA TYR A 38 -0.76 -5.10 -1.49
C TYR A 38 -1.71 -5.78 -0.53
N GLN A 39 -2.98 -5.76 -0.90
CA GLN A 39 -4.04 -6.49 -0.22
C GLN A 39 -4.69 -7.48 -1.18
N PHE A 40 -4.76 -8.74 -0.81
CA PHE A 40 -5.41 -9.80 -1.58
C PHE A 40 -6.52 -10.45 -0.76
N GLY A 41 -7.71 -10.54 -1.36
CA GLY A 41 -8.90 -11.12 -0.74
C GLY A 41 -9.77 -10.08 -0.03
N LYS A 42 -11.07 -10.42 0.16
CA LYS A 42 -12.07 -9.58 0.84
C LYS A 42 -12.40 -10.08 2.24
N THR A 43 -12.64 -11.37 2.40
CA THR A 43 -13.16 -11.95 3.65
C THR A 43 -12.04 -12.26 4.65
N ASN A 44 -10.86 -12.60 4.20
CA ASN A 44 -9.68 -12.83 5.03
C ASN A 44 -8.46 -12.31 4.27
N PRO A 45 -8.25 -11.00 4.24
CA PRO A 45 -7.25 -10.39 3.39
C PRO A 45 -5.82 -10.72 3.85
N SER A 46 -4.95 -10.97 2.87
CA SER A 46 -3.51 -11.10 3.08
C SER A 46 -2.83 -9.81 2.66
N TYR A 47 -1.94 -9.30 3.49
CA TYR A 47 -1.21 -8.05 3.25
C TYR A 47 0.26 -8.30 3.01
N TYR A 48 0.82 -7.50 2.10
CA TYR A 48 2.26 -7.48 1.82
C TYR A 48 2.74 -6.05 1.70
N ILE A 49 3.96 -5.82 2.12
CA ILE A 49 4.73 -4.62 1.77
C ILE A 49 5.89 -5.02 0.87
N SER A 50 6.25 -4.16 -0.08
CA SER A 50 7.28 -4.50 -1.05
C SER A 50 8.26 -3.36 -1.29
N SER A 51 9.48 -3.70 -1.71
CA SER A 51 10.46 -2.76 -2.25
C SER A 51 10.24 -2.47 -3.73
N SER A 52 9.48 -3.33 -4.43
CA SER A 52 9.35 -3.34 -5.89
C SER A 52 8.23 -2.44 -6.39
N ASP A 53 8.54 -1.59 -7.37
CA ASP A 53 7.52 -1.11 -8.29
C ASP A 53 7.12 -2.25 -9.26
N LEU A 54 5.87 -2.29 -9.71
CA LEU A 54 5.39 -3.26 -10.70
C LEU A 54 5.84 -2.88 -12.12
N MET A 55 7.14 -2.67 -12.29
CA MET A 55 7.77 -2.33 -13.55
C MET A 55 8.65 -3.47 -14.02
N SER A 56 8.73 -3.67 -15.34
CA SER A 56 9.52 -4.76 -15.94
C SER A 56 10.98 -4.78 -15.46
N ARG A 57 11.60 -3.62 -15.27
CA ARG A 57 12.99 -3.53 -14.75
C ARG A 57 13.13 -4.06 -13.32
N ASN A 58 12.13 -3.78 -12.46
CA ASN A 58 12.14 -4.23 -11.07
C ASN A 58 11.90 -5.73 -11.00
N LEU A 59 10.88 -6.22 -11.72
CA LEU A 59 10.46 -7.61 -11.68
C LEU A 59 11.46 -8.58 -12.38
N ASN A 60 12.18 -8.10 -13.42
CA ASN A 60 13.02 -8.98 -14.24
C ASN A 60 14.53 -8.75 -14.07
N LYS A 61 14.96 -7.60 -13.54
CA LYS A 61 16.39 -7.22 -13.50
C LYS A 61 16.91 -6.81 -12.13
N ARG A 62 16.09 -6.92 -11.09
CA ARG A 62 16.46 -6.58 -9.70
C ARG A 62 16.09 -7.70 -8.76
N VAL A 63 16.78 -7.75 -7.63
CA VAL A 63 16.36 -8.52 -6.47
C VAL A 63 15.49 -7.62 -5.62
N GLU A 64 14.22 -7.98 -5.50
CA GLU A 64 13.22 -7.23 -4.75
C GLU A 64 12.59 -8.13 -3.67
N ILE A 65 12.03 -7.52 -2.66
CA ILE A 65 11.44 -8.24 -1.52
C ILE A 65 9.96 -7.87 -1.44
N ALA A 66 9.11 -8.88 -1.29
CA ALA A 66 7.73 -8.75 -0.82
C ALA A 66 7.61 -9.46 0.53
N CYS A 67 7.31 -8.71 1.58
CA CYS A 67 7.22 -9.22 2.94
C CYS A 67 5.76 -9.41 3.31
N PRO A 68 5.31 -10.64 3.65
CA PRO A 68 3.98 -10.86 4.17
C PRO A 68 3.84 -10.27 5.57
N ILE A 69 2.72 -9.64 5.84
CA ILE A 69 2.40 -9.08 7.16
C ILE A 69 1.46 -10.04 7.87
N LEU A 70 1.92 -10.58 9.00
CA LEU A 70 1.18 -11.58 9.78
C LEU A 70 0.60 -11.01 11.08
N ASP A 71 1.05 -9.84 11.49
CA ASP A 71 0.56 -9.16 12.69
C ASP A 71 -0.77 -8.47 12.39
N THR A 72 -1.80 -8.80 13.14
CA THR A 72 -3.16 -8.31 12.92
C THR A 72 -3.26 -6.80 13.04
N ASP A 73 -2.55 -6.19 14.01
CA ASP A 73 -2.61 -4.75 14.24
C ASP A 73 -1.97 -3.99 13.08
N ILE A 74 -0.87 -4.54 12.54
CA ILE A 74 -0.22 -3.97 11.35
C ILE A 74 -1.12 -4.16 10.11
N CYS A 75 -1.80 -5.30 9.96
CA CYS A 75 -2.77 -5.51 8.88
C CYS A 75 -3.89 -4.45 8.91
N LEU A 76 -4.42 -4.15 10.10
CA LEU A 76 -5.45 -3.10 10.26
C LEU A 76 -4.91 -1.71 9.90
N MET A 77 -3.66 -1.38 10.28
CA MET A 77 -3.02 -0.14 9.86
C MET A 77 -2.87 -0.04 8.35
N LEU A 78 -2.48 -1.12 7.67
CA LEU A 78 -2.33 -1.12 6.22
C LEU A 78 -3.68 -0.98 5.52
N GLN A 79 -4.73 -1.61 6.06
CA GLN A 79 -6.10 -1.43 5.57
C GLN A 79 -6.52 0.04 5.70
N GLU A 80 -6.31 0.65 6.86
CA GLU A 80 -6.64 2.05 7.11
C GLU A 80 -5.93 2.98 6.12
N ILE A 81 -4.64 2.75 5.84
CA ILE A 81 -3.89 3.53 4.86
C ILE A 81 -4.54 3.45 3.48
N LEU A 82 -4.84 2.24 3.00
CA LEU A 82 -5.47 2.04 1.69
C LEU A 82 -6.86 2.68 1.62
N ASP A 83 -7.66 2.54 2.69
CA ASP A 83 -9.01 3.13 2.75
C ASP A 83 -8.98 4.65 2.74
N ILE A 84 -8.01 5.27 3.42
CA ILE A 84 -7.81 6.72 3.46
C ILE A 84 -7.37 7.24 2.08
N GLU A 85 -6.44 6.57 1.43
CA GLU A 85 -6.01 6.95 0.08
C GLU A 85 -7.16 6.85 -0.93
N LEU A 86 -7.97 5.79 -0.86
CA LEU A 86 -9.14 5.61 -1.74
C LEU A 86 -10.26 6.64 -1.48
N LYS A 87 -10.33 7.22 -0.29
CA LYS A 87 -11.27 8.29 0.04
C LYS A 87 -10.86 9.67 -0.50
N ASP A 88 -9.58 9.86 -0.87
CA ASP A 88 -9.12 11.16 -1.38
C ASP A 88 -9.96 11.61 -2.57
N ASN A 89 -10.52 12.83 -2.47
CA ASN A 89 -11.30 13.44 -3.53
C ASN A 89 -10.78 14.82 -3.93
N GLN A 90 -9.69 15.29 -3.29
CA GLN A 90 -9.05 16.55 -3.64
C GLN A 90 -7.82 16.38 -4.54
N LYS A 91 -7.03 15.34 -4.30
CA LYS A 91 -5.78 15.07 -5.02
C LYS A 91 -5.87 13.86 -5.93
N ALA A 92 -6.87 13.01 -5.74
CA ALA A 92 -7.10 11.83 -6.55
C ALA A 92 -7.62 12.17 -7.95
N SER A 93 -7.09 11.45 -8.93
CA SER A 93 -7.53 11.46 -10.32
C SER A 93 -7.72 10.02 -10.79
N PHE A 94 -8.77 9.76 -11.57
CA PHE A 94 -9.11 8.45 -12.10
C PHE A 94 -8.63 8.33 -13.52
N LEU A 95 -7.91 7.24 -13.82
CA LEU A 95 -7.51 6.90 -15.18
C LEU A 95 -8.75 6.44 -15.96
N GLN A 96 -8.94 7.01 -17.13
CA GLN A 96 -10.03 6.67 -18.05
C GLN A 96 -9.57 5.65 -19.10
N PRO A 97 -10.50 4.93 -19.76
CA PRO A 97 -10.17 3.99 -20.83
C PRO A 97 -9.40 4.59 -22.02
N ASP A 98 -9.54 5.91 -22.24
CA ASP A 98 -8.83 6.64 -23.30
C ASP A 98 -7.42 7.10 -22.89
N GLY A 99 -7.00 6.77 -21.65
CA GLY A 99 -5.71 7.17 -21.08
C GLY A 99 -5.69 8.56 -20.45
N SER A 100 -6.79 9.30 -20.47
CA SER A 100 -6.91 10.58 -19.77
C SER A 100 -7.12 10.39 -18.26
N TYR A 101 -6.88 11.43 -17.48
CA TYR A 101 -7.14 11.47 -16.04
C TYR A 101 -8.22 12.48 -15.72
N CYS A 102 -9.28 12.03 -15.06
CA CYS A 102 -10.35 12.90 -14.57
C CYS A 102 -10.30 13.00 -13.05
N ARG A 103 -10.43 14.22 -12.52
CA ARG A 103 -10.58 14.43 -11.07
C ARG A 103 -11.96 13.99 -10.60
N LYS A 104 -12.04 13.45 -9.39
CA LYS A 104 -13.31 13.16 -8.73
C LYS A 104 -14.10 14.48 -8.57
N LYS A 105 -15.37 14.50 -9.01
CA LYS A 105 -16.25 15.64 -8.76
C LYS A 105 -16.69 15.63 -7.30
N ILE A 106 -16.53 16.78 -6.64
CA ILE A 106 -16.82 16.95 -5.20
C ILE A 106 -18.24 17.47 -4.96
N ASP A 107 -19.15 17.30 -5.91
CA ASP A 107 -20.46 18.00 -5.89
C ASP A 107 -21.33 17.67 -4.66
N THR A 108 -21.06 16.56 -3.92
CA THR A 108 -21.89 16.09 -2.80
C THR A 108 -21.12 15.54 -1.60
N GLU A 109 -19.80 15.42 -1.67
CA GLU A 109 -18.97 14.86 -0.60
C GLU A 109 -18.14 15.96 0.07
N GLU A 110 -17.86 15.83 1.38
CA GLU A 110 -16.92 16.72 2.05
C GLU A 110 -15.52 16.59 1.41
N PRO A 111 -14.81 17.73 1.21
CA PRO A 111 -13.45 17.70 0.70
C PRO A 111 -12.53 16.91 1.61
N PHE A 112 -11.84 15.90 1.06
CA PHE A 112 -10.94 15.04 1.81
C PHE A 112 -9.60 14.87 1.08
N ASN A 113 -8.51 15.19 1.80
CA ASN A 113 -7.13 15.08 1.32
C ASN A 113 -6.40 14.07 2.19
N SER A 114 -6.04 12.93 1.62
CA SER A 114 -5.38 11.84 2.33
C SER A 114 -4.04 12.24 2.95
N GLN A 115 -3.24 13.06 2.25
CA GLN A 115 -1.93 13.50 2.74
C GLN A 115 -2.05 14.47 3.93
N GLU A 116 -3.02 15.36 3.91
CA GLU A 116 -3.32 16.26 5.04
C GLU A 116 -3.81 15.45 6.24
N TYR A 117 -4.70 14.49 6.01
CA TYR A 117 -5.13 13.57 7.06
C TYR A 117 -3.95 12.85 7.72
N PHE A 118 -3.05 12.26 6.95
CA PHE A 118 -1.87 11.58 7.51
C PHE A 118 -0.93 12.51 8.26
N MET A 119 -0.74 13.74 7.79
CA MET A 119 0.07 14.74 8.50
C MET A 119 -0.52 15.05 9.88
N GLU A 120 -1.81 15.34 9.95
CA GLU A 120 -2.49 15.67 11.20
C GLU A 120 -2.46 14.49 12.18
N HIS A 121 -2.75 13.28 11.70
CA HIS A 121 -2.80 12.09 12.54
C HIS A 121 -1.42 11.57 12.96
N SER A 122 -0.36 11.81 12.17
CA SER A 122 1.00 11.42 12.54
C SER A 122 1.53 12.19 13.77
N LEU A 123 1.09 13.41 13.95
CA LEU A 123 1.48 14.25 15.11
C LEU A 123 0.79 13.83 16.41
N HIS A 124 -0.29 13.05 16.33
CA HIS A 124 -1.15 12.70 17.46
C HIS A 124 -1.14 11.20 17.79
N LYS A 125 -0.28 10.38 17.14
CA LYS A 125 -0.23 8.95 17.47
C LYS A 125 0.27 8.78 18.90
N PRO A 126 -0.49 8.05 19.77
CA PRO A 126 0.07 7.56 21.03
C PRO A 126 1.28 6.68 20.69
N GLU A 127 2.33 6.78 21.51
CA GLU A 127 3.48 5.89 21.41
C GLU A 127 2.95 4.45 21.32
N ILE A 128 3.26 3.79 20.21
CA ILE A 128 2.98 2.36 20.08
C ILE A 128 3.78 1.71 21.19
N SER A 129 3.09 1.31 22.28
CA SER A 129 3.72 0.51 23.31
C SER A 129 4.14 -0.78 22.62
N MET A 130 5.41 -0.85 22.30
CA MET A 130 6.03 -2.10 21.86
C MET A 130 5.90 -3.05 23.06
N HIS A 131 4.75 -3.70 23.16
CA HIS A 131 4.61 -4.81 24.09
C HIS A 131 5.76 -5.77 23.80
N ASN A 132 6.49 -6.12 24.84
CA ASN A 132 7.61 -7.05 24.87
C ASN A 132 7.27 -8.36 24.12
N LYS A 133 7.15 -8.29 22.80
CA LYS A 133 7.20 -9.49 21.95
C LYS A 133 8.64 -9.99 22.09
N PRO A 134 8.85 -11.27 22.39
CA PRO A 134 10.18 -11.82 22.51
C PRO A 134 10.95 -11.43 21.25
N ASN A 135 12.15 -10.91 21.43
CA ASN A 135 12.94 -10.37 20.34
C ASN A 135 13.33 -11.56 19.43
N LEU A 136 12.45 -11.84 18.43
CA LEU A 136 12.59 -12.97 17.50
C LEU A 136 14.00 -13.01 16.87
N PHE A 137 14.61 -11.83 16.71
CA PHE A 137 15.97 -11.72 16.19
C PHE A 137 17.00 -12.26 17.18
N LYS A 138 16.85 -11.99 18.48
CA LYS A 138 17.71 -12.58 19.52
C LYS A 138 17.54 -14.08 19.63
N GLU A 139 16.30 -14.58 19.51
CA GLU A 139 16.06 -16.02 19.49
C GLU A 139 16.65 -16.70 18.25
N MET A 140 16.53 -16.08 17.08
CA MET A 140 17.10 -16.59 15.83
C MET A 140 18.62 -16.63 15.89
N ILE A 141 19.28 -15.59 16.40
CA ILE A 141 20.73 -15.55 16.60
C ILE A 141 21.16 -16.60 17.64
N SER A 142 20.42 -16.74 18.74
CA SER A 142 20.71 -17.75 19.74
C SER A 142 20.63 -19.18 19.16
N ARG A 143 19.63 -19.46 18.33
CA ARG A 143 19.50 -20.75 17.63
C ARG A 143 20.62 -20.99 16.61
N LEU A 144 21.03 -19.94 15.90
CA LEU A 144 22.12 -19.99 14.93
C LEU A 144 23.47 -20.27 15.64
N ASN A 145 23.75 -19.59 16.73
CA ASN A 145 24.96 -19.80 17.52
C ASN A 145 25.01 -21.22 18.10
N LYS A 146 23.88 -21.71 18.65
CA LYS A 146 23.78 -23.07 19.18
C LYS A 146 23.96 -24.15 18.10
N TRP A 147 23.56 -23.87 16.86
CA TRP A 147 23.80 -24.75 15.73
C TRP A 147 25.27 -24.77 15.28
N LEU A 148 25.94 -23.61 15.34
CA LEU A 148 27.37 -23.48 15.00
C LEU A 148 28.29 -24.14 16.03
N GLU A 149 27.90 -24.09 17.32
CA GLU A 149 28.65 -24.73 18.41
C GLU A 149 28.56 -26.29 18.41
N ASN A 150 27.55 -26.84 17.74
CA ASN A 150 27.33 -28.29 17.65
C ASN A 150 27.88 -28.91 16.34
N LYS A 151 28.70 -28.18 15.59
CA LYS A 151 29.45 -28.65 14.43
C LYS A 151 30.94 -28.72 14.72
#